data_b48ac1655072cdccd21017c9aeeb25dc
#
_entry.id   b48ac1655072cdccd21017c9aeeb25dc
#
_cell.length_a   1.000
_cell.length_b   1.000
_cell.length_c   1.000
_cell.angle_alpha   90.00
_cell.angle_beta   90.00
_cell.angle_gamma   90.00
#
_symmetry.space_group_name_H-M   'P 1'
#
loop_
_entity.id
_entity.type
_entity.pdbx_description
1 polymer ?
#
loop_
_entity_poly.entity_id
_entity_poly.type
_entity_poly.pdbx_seq_one_letter_code
_entity_poly.pdbx_strand_id
1 'polypeptide(L)'
;MAFENGIIDLRSDTVTHPTEEMRKAMASAEVGDDVYEEDPTVIRLEELAAQKTGKDDALFVSSGTMGNLIAILVHCRRGDEAVMGHLGHTFLHEAGGMSALGGVFPHVIQNQADSTLALDDVRSANREEDVHHPESRLVIVENTQNACGGQALSPEYSDKVGAFARQNGLLLHIDGARI
;
A
#
# COMPACT_ATOMS: atom_id res chain seq x y z
N MET A 1 22.60 10.94 -7.56
CA MET A 1 22.51 11.12 -6.10
C MET A 1 23.73 11.90 -5.68
N ALA A 2 23.55 13.09 -5.11
CA ALA A 2 24.65 13.85 -4.54
C ALA A 2 24.92 13.30 -3.15
N PHE A 3 26.07 12.68 -2.99
CA PHE A 3 26.51 12.21 -1.69
C PHE A 3 27.24 13.38 -0.98
N GLU A 4 26.63 13.97 0.01
CA GLU A 4 27.35 14.85 0.90
C GLU A 4 28.35 14.04 1.69
N ASN A 5 29.63 14.39 1.58
CA ASN A 5 30.75 13.78 2.34
C ASN A 5 31.06 12.30 2.03
N GLY A 6 30.75 11.77 0.87
CA GLY A 6 31.11 10.41 0.46
C GLY A 6 30.37 9.29 1.20
N ILE A 7 29.30 9.61 1.91
CA ILE A 7 28.45 8.63 2.59
C ILE A 7 27.37 8.14 1.62
N ILE A 8 27.28 6.81 1.45
CA ILE A 8 26.18 6.17 0.73
C ILE A 8 25.05 5.94 1.73
N ASP A 9 23.95 6.67 1.58
CA ASP A 9 22.79 6.55 2.46
C ASP A 9 21.72 5.64 1.83
N LEU A 10 21.52 4.48 2.45
CA LEU A 10 20.55 3.46 2.04
C LEU A 10 19.45 3.23 3.08
N ARG A 11 19.24 4.17 4.01
CA ARG A 11 18.23 4.03 5.08
C ARG A 11 16.80 3.94 4.55
N SER A 12 16.47 4.73 3.54
CA SER A 12 15.12 4.82 2.96
C SER A 12 15.18 5.54 1.62
N ASP A 13 14.24 5.24 0.72
CA ASP A 13 13.97 6.03 -0.48
C ASP A 13 13.56 7.48 -0.17
N THR A 14 12.98 7.72 1.00
CA THR A 14 12.56 9.06 1.45
C THR A 14 13.71 10.06 1.59
N VAL A 15 14.96 9.61 1.67
CA VAL A 15 16.15 10.50 1.68
C VAL A 15 16.65 10.83 0.28
N THR A 16 16.02 10.31 -0.78
CA THR A 16 16.38 10.64 -2.16
C THR A 16 15.87 12.04 -2.54
N HIS A 17 16.60 12.69 -3.43
CA HIS A 17 16.24 14.02 -3.92
C HIS A 17 15.78 13.95 -5.38
N PRO A 18 14.86 14.82 -5.82
CA PRO A 18 14.48 14.90 -7.22
C PRO A 18 15.68 15.34 -8.08
N THR A 19 15.77 14.79 -9.28
CA THR A 19 16.77 15.20 -10.26
C THR A 19 16.51 16.61 -10.76
N GLU A 20 17.48 17.21 -11.47
CA GLU A 20 17.30 18.54 -12.05
C GLU A 20 16.17 18.56 -13.10
N GLU A 21 16.02 17.48 -13.86
CA GLU A 21 14.92 17.33 -14.83
C GLU A 21 13.56 17.25 -14.13
N MET A 22 13.46 16.52 -13.02
CA MET A 22 12.25 16.47 -12.20
C MET A 22 11.90 17.85 -11.64
N ARG A 23 12.91 18.62 -11.16
CA ARG A 23 12.70 19.97 -10.65
C ARG A 23 12.18 20.91 -11.74
N LYS A 24 12.73 20.82 -12.97
CA LYS A 24 12.25 21.59 -14.12
C LYS A 24 10.81 21.20 -14.49
N ALA A 25 10.50 19.91 -14.52
CA ALA A 25 9.15 19.43 -14.80
C ALA A 25 8.15 19.97 -13.78
N MET A 26 8.46 19.91 -12.48
CA MET A 26 7.61 20.50 -11.42
C MET A 26 7.42 22.01 -11.61
N ALA A 27 8.48 22.75 -11.93
CA ALA A 27 8.41 24.19 -12.07
C ALA A 27 7.63 24.66 -13.32
N SER A 28 7.54 23.83 -14.35
CA SER A 28 6.85 24.13 -15.61
C SER A 28 5.54 23.37 -15.80
N ALA A 29 5.09 22.61 -14.79
CA ALA A 29 3.85 21.89 -14.88
C ALA A 29 2.68 22.85 -15.07
N GLU A 30 1.79 22.52 -15.99
CA GLU A 30 0.50 23.18 -16.12
C GLU A 30 -0.37 22.73 -14.95
N VAL A 31 -1.04 23.69 -14.30
CA VAL A 31 -1.88 23.44 -13.14
C VAL A 31 -3.28 23.96 -13.37
N GLY A 32 -4.26 23.33 -12.77
CA GLY A 32 -5.66 23.69 -12.79
C GLY A 32 -6.33 23.37 -11.46
N ASP A 33 -7.63 23.52 -11.40
CA ASP A 33 -8.41 23.18 -10.20
C ASP A 33 -8.77 21.68 -10.24
N ASP A 34 -8.19 20.94 -9.29
CA ASP A 34 -8.39 19.48 -9.19
C ASP A 34 -9.83 19.12 -8.76
N VAL A 35 -10.51 20.00 -8.01
CA VAL A 35 -11.91 19.78 -7.59
C VAL A 35 -12.87 19.75 -8.78
N TYR A 36 -12.56 20.52 -9.83
CA TYR A 36 -13.33 20.54 -11.07
C TYR A 36 -12.76 19.64 -12.16
N GLU A 37 -11.78 18.79 -11.83
CA GLU A 37 -11.10 17.93 -12.81
C GLU A 37 -10.47 18.73 -13.97
N GLU A 38 -9.90 19.88 -13.65
CA GLU A 38 -9.29 20.81 -14.62
C GLU A 38 -7.77 20.89 -14.54
N ASP A 39 -7.10 20.12 -13.63
CA ASP A 39 -5.65 20.05 -13.57
C ASP A 39 -5.13 19.00 -14.58
N PRO A 40 -4.55 19.43 -15.72
CA PRO A 40 -4.13 18.49 -16.76
C PRO A 40 -2.93 17.63 -16.34
N THR A 41 -2.13 18.09 -15.38
CA THR A 41 -0.97 17.33 -14.90
C THR A 41 -1.41 16.21 -13.96
N VAL A 42 -2.36 16.45 -13.08
CA VAL A 42 -2.94 15.42 -12.19
C VAL A 42 -3.67 14.38 -13.04
N ILE A 43 -4.58 14.80 -13.93
CA ILE A 43 -5.33 13.89 -14.82
C ILE A 43 -4.36 12.95 -15.58
N ARG A 44 -3.32 13.52 -16.20
CA ARG A 44 -2.33 12.72 -16.93
C ARG A 44 -1.55 11.77 -16.04
N LEU A 45 -1.24 12.16 -14.80
CA LEU A 45 -0.57 11.29 -13.82
C LEU A 45 -1.43 10.08 -13.47
N GLU A 46 -2.70 10.30 -13.20
CA GLU A 46 -3.67 9.26 -12.84
C GLU A 46 -3.89 8.29 -14.00
N GLU A 47 -4.14 8.79 -15.21
CA GLU A 47 -4.25 7.97 -16.42
C GLU A 47 -3.00 7.09 -16.64
N LEU A 48 -1.82 7.68 -16.50
CA LEU A 48 -0.55 6.97 -16.69
C LEU A 48 -0.34 5.92 -15.59
N ALA A 49 -0.69 6.22 -14.34
CA ALA A 49 -0.60 5.28 -13.23
C ALA A 49 -1.55 4.10 -13.44
N ALA A 50 -2.80 4.35 -13.78
CA ALA A 50 -3.79 3.32 -14.10
C ALA A 50 -3.31 2.42 -15.26
N GLN A 51 -2.84 3.01 -16.36
CA GLN A 51 -2.30 2.28 -17.50
C GLN A 51 -1.10 1.40 -17.14
N LYS A 52 -0.13 1.94 -16.37
CA LYS A 52 1.09 1.21 -16.01
C LYS A 52 0.83 0.05 -15.04
N THR A 53 -0.15 0.19 -14.17
CA THR A 53 -0.53 -0.83 -13.19
C THR A 53 -1.61 -1.78 -13.69
N GLY A 54 -2.20 -1.52 -14.87
CA GLY A 54 -3.30 -2.31 -15.43
C GLY A 54 -4.57 -2.21 -14.59
N LYS A 55 -4.80 -1.06 -13.96
CA LYS A 55 -5.99 -0.76 -13.17
C LYS A 55 -6.97 0.07 -13.98
N ASP A 56 -8.24 0.07 -13.55
CA ASP A 56 -9.31 0.82 -14.21
C ASP A 56 -9.13 2.31 -14.01
N ASP A 57 -8.59 2.71 -12.84
CA ASP A 57 -8.43 4.11 -12.47
C ASP A 57 -7.29 4.28 -11.44
N ALA A 58 -6.92 5.54 -11.16
CA ALA A 58 -5.97 5.92 -10.13
C ALA A 58 -6.39 7.24 -9.48
N LEU A 59 -5.93 7.48 -8.26
CA LEU A 59 -6.18 8.72 -7.53
C LEU A 59 -4.84 9.26 -7.01
N PHE A 60 -4.52 10.49 -7.35
CA PHE A 60 -3.38 11.18 -6.78
C PHE A 60 -3.66 11.57 -5.32
N VAL A 61 -2.73 11.26 -4.43
CA VAL A 61 -2.82 11.59 -3.00
C VAL A 61 -1.51 12.19 -2.50
N SER A 62 -1.57 12.97 -1.42
CA SER A 62 -0.41 13.70 -0.92
C SER A 62 0.63 12.84 -0.20
N SER A 63 0.30 11.59 0.15
CA SER A 63 1.22 10.67 0.80
C SER A 63 0.78 9.20 0.65
N GLY A 64 1.74 8.26 0.76
CA GLY A 64 1.43 6.82 0.81
C GLY A 64 0.54 6.45 2.00
N THR A 65 0.78 7.04 3.16
CA THR A 65 -0.09 6.87 4.36
C THR A 65 -1.55 7.25 4.06
N MET A 66 -1.78 8.34 3.33
CA MET A 66 -3.12 8.72 2.89
C MET A 66 -3.70 7.69 1.93
N GLY A 67 -2.89 7.21 0.98
CA GLY A 67 -3.31 6.17 0.03
C GLY A 67 -3.71 4.88 0.72
N ASN A 68 -2.90 4.37 1.64
CA ASN A 68 -3.20 3.17 2.42
C ASN A 68 -4.48 3.35 3.25
N LEU A 69 -4.62 4.49 3.93
CA LEU A 69 -5.81 4.76 4.73
C LEU A 69 -7.08 4.82 3.87
N ILE A 70 -7.04 5.50 2.72
CA ILE A 70 -8.17 5.55 1.78
C ILE A 70 -8.53 4.14 1.31
N ALA A 71 -7.56 3.32 0.90
CA ALA A 71 -7.80 1.96 0.48
C ALA A 71 -8.49 1.13 1.56
N ILE A 72 -8.05 1.25 2.82
CA ILE A 72 -8.69 0.56 3.95
C ILE A 72 -10.12 1.05 4.16
N LEU A 73 -10.35 2.37 4.17
CA LEU A 73 -11.67 2.96 4.38
C LEU A 73 -12.68 2.65 3.28
N VAL A 74 -12.20 2.46 2.05
CA VAL A 74 -13.06 2.08 0.90
C VAL A 74 -13.46 0.61 0.97
N HIS A 75 -12.57 -0.24 1.47
CA HIS A 75 -12.76 -1.70 1.46
C HIS A 75 -13.35 -2.26 2.75
N CYS A 76 -13.15 -1.57 3.88
CA CYS A 76 -13.58 -2.03 5.19
C CYS A 76 -14.58 -1.08 5.84
N ARG A 77 -15.45 -1.65 6.66
CA ARG A 77 -16.37 -0.92 7.54
C ARG A 77 -15.81 -0.92 8.96
N ARG A 78 -16.38 -0.08 9.81
CA ARG A 78 -16.08 -0.12 11.25
C ARG A 78 -16.49 -1.47 11.83
N GLY A 79 -15.54 -2.12 12.49
CA GLY A 79 -15.71 -3.45 13.05
C GLY A 79 -15.21 -4.59 12.19
N ASP A 80 -14.88 -4.34 10.90
CA ASP A 80 -14.21 -5.32 10.05
C ASP A 80 -12.75 -5.50 10.45
N GLU A 81 -12.10 -6.56 9.96
CA GLU A 81 -10.68 -6.77 10.15
C GLU A 81 -9.91 -6.82 8.83
N ALA A 82 -8.65 -6.38 8.90
CA ALA A 82 -7.69 -6.51 7.83
C ALA A 82 -6.50 -7.36 8.29
N VAL A 83 -6.19 -8.41 7.53
CA VAL A 83 -5.06 -9.30 7.78
C VAL A 83 -3.80 -8.71 7.17
N MET A 84 -2.73 -8.59 7.95
CA MET A 84 -1.47 -7.98 7.51
C MET A 84 -0.25 -8.53 8.24
N GLY A 85 0.92 -8.26 7.69
CA GLY A 85 2.18 -8.64 8.31
C GLY A 85 2.58 -7.74 9.49
N HIS A 86 3.20 -8.33 10.51
CA HIS A 86 3.66 -7.61 11.71
C HIS A 86 4.74 -6.56 11.44
N LEU A 87 5.43 -6.63 10.30
CA LEU A 87 6.44 -5.68 9.85
C LEU A 87 5.89 -4.70 8.80
N GLY A 88 4.59 -4.77 8.48
CA GLY A 88 3.96 -3.90 7.49
C GLY A 88 3.99 -2.43 7.89
N HIS A 89 4.30 -1.54 6.95
CA HIS A 89 4.29 -0.10 7.16
C HIS A 89 2.93 0.40 7.66
N THR A 90 1.86 -0.09 7.07
CA THR A 90 0.47 0.22 7.43
C THR A 90 0.16 -0.09 8.90
N PHE A 91 0.81 -1.11 9.47
CA PHE A 91 0.65 -1.45 10.88
C PHE A 91 1.57 -0.61 11.79
N LEU A 92 2.87 -0.49 11.42
CA LEU A 92 3.89 0.05 12.33
C LEU A 92 4.03 1.57 12.28
N HIS A 93 3.81 2.19 11.09
CA HIS A 93 4.28 3.54 10.81
C HIS A 93 3.19 4.53 10.38
N GLU A 94 1.92 4.18 10.51
CA GLU A 94 0.78 5.03 10.12
C GLU A 94 -0.09 5.46 11.31
N ALA A 95 0.52 5.57 12.49
CA ALA A 95 -0.10 6.09 13.71
C ALA A 95 -1.41 5.37 14.11
N GLY A 96 -1.58 4.10 13.69
CA GLY A 96 -2.81 3.35 13.96
C GLY A 96 -4.05 3.92 13.25
N GLY A 97 -3.86 4.63 12.13
CA GLY A 97 -4.91 5.34 11.41
C GLY A 97 -6.10 4.45 11.03
N MET A 98 -5.84 3.21 10.59
CA MET A 98 -6.89 2.25 10.26
C MET A 98 -7.85 1.98 11.43
N SER A 99 -7.33 1.89 12.66
CA SER A 99 -8.14 1.68 13.85
C SER A 99 -8.75 2.98 14.36
N ALA A 100 -7.96 4.05 14.43
CA ALA A 100 -8.39 5.32 15.00
C ALA A 100 -9.46 6.03 14.15
N LEU A 101 -9.32 6.01 12.83
CA LEU A 101 -10.21 6.66 11.89
C LEU A 101 -11.19 5.68 11.24
N GLY A 102 -10.71 4.52 10.79
CA GLY A 102 -11.51 3.49 10.14
C GLY A 102 -12.32 2.62 11.10
N GLY A 103 -11.84 2.46 12.33
CA GLY A 103 -12.41 1.49 13.27
C GLY A 103 -12.21 0.04 12.81
N VAL A 104 -11.18 -0.19 11.98
CA VAL A 104 -10.84 -1.50 11.43
C VAL A 104 -9.85 -2.20 12.35
N PHE A 105 -10.07 -3.47 12.62
CA PHE A 105 -9.23 -4.28 13.49
C PHE A 105 -8.03 -4.83 12.70
N PRO A 106 -6.78 -4.58 13.13
CA PRO A 106 -5.61 -5.18 12.50
C PRO A 106 -5.42 -6.62 12.98
N HIS A 107 -5.59 -7.60 12.09
CA HIS A 107 -5.23 -8.98 12.36
C HIS A 107 -3.81 -9.23 11.88
N VAL A 108 -2.88 -9.20 12.82
CA VAL A 108 -1.45 -9.19 12.51
C VAL A 108 -0.89 -10.61 12.55
N ILE A 109 -0.25 -11.03 11.45
CA ILE A 109 0.42 -12.33 11.31
C ILE A 109 1.92 -12.13 11.03
N GLN A 110 2.72 -13.19 11.17
CA GLN A 110 4.17 -13.10 11.02
C GLN A 110 4.59 -12.96 9.55
N ASN A 111 5.45 -11.98 9.25
CA ASN A 111 6.19 -11.98 8.00
C ASN A 111 7.24 -13.08 8.04
N GLN A 112 7.39 -13.78 6.93
CA GLN A 112 8.50 -14.71 6.71
C GLN A 112 9.80 -13.95 6.42
N ALA A 113 10.93 -14.63 6.46
CA ALA A 113 12.24 -14.02 6.18
C ALA A 113 12.36 -13.44 4.76
N ASP A 114 11.59 -13.96 3.81
CA ASP A 114 11.48 -13.50 2.43
C ASP A 114 10.38 -12.43 2.23
N SER A 115 9.89 -11.85 3.30
CA SER A 115 8.81 -10.85 3.37
C SER A 115 7.39 -11.36 3.12
N THR A 116 7.23 -12.58 2.69
CA THR A 116 5.90 -13.15 2.45
C THR A 116 5.10 -13.32 3.75
N LEU A 117 3.80 -13.45 3.62
CA LEU A 117 2.91 -13.99 4.66
C LEU A 117 2.68 -15.47 4.32
N ALA A 118 2.85 -16.37 5.28
CA ALA A 118 2.55 -17.76 5.05
C ALA A 118 1.05 -17.92 4.71
N LEU A 119 0.74 -18.57 3.59
CA LEU A 119 -0.65 -18.70 3.13
C LEU A 119 -1.53 -19.46 4.13
N ASP A 120 -0.93 -20.36 4.91
CA ASP A 120 -1.65 -21.07 5.97
C ASP A 120 -1.99 -20.15 7.15
N ASP A 121 -1.12 -19.17 7.45
CA ASP A 121 -1.41 -18.15 8.46
C ASP A 121 -2.51 -17.19 7.97
N VAL A 122 -2.45 -16.77 6.69
CA VAL A 122 -3.51 -15.95 6.09
C VAL A 122 -4.85 -16.72 6.09
N ARG A 123 -4.81 -18.03 5.80
CA ARG A 123 -6.01 -18.88 5.86
C ARG A 123 -6.57 -18.98 7.27
N SER A 124 -5.70 -19.17 8.25
CA SER A 124 -6.11 -19.26 9.67
C SER A 124 -6.62 -17.93 10.22
N ALA A 125 -6.14 -16.81 9.68
CA ALA A 125 -6.60 -15.48 10.02
C ALA A 125 -7.97 -15.14 9.41
N ASN A 126 -8.37 -15.77 8.30
CA ASN A 126 -9.69 -15.60 7.70
C ASN A 126 -10.73 -16.32 8.56
N ARG A 127 -11.49 -15.56 9.33
CA ARG A 127 -12.43 -16.08 10.32
C ARG A 127 -13.73 -16.52 9.67
N GLU A 128 -14.34 -17.56 10.24
CA GLU A 128 -15.72 -17.93 9.94
C GLU A 128 -16.65 -16.85 10.49
N GLU A 129 -17.81 -16.68 9.84
CA GLU A 129 -18.85 -15.75 10.30
C GLU A 129 -19.37 -16.19 11.67
N ASP A 130 -19.14 -15.35 12.68
CA ASP A 130 -19.57 -15.55 14.06
C ASP A 130 -19.82 -14.21 14.74
N VAL A 131 -20.81 -14.13 15.62
CA VAL A 131 -21.19 -12.89 16.34
C VAL A 131 -20.08 -12.34 17.23
N HIS A 132 -19.09 -13.15 17.56
CA HIS A 132 -17.95 -12.77 18.40
C HIS A 132 -16.71 -12.36 17.59
N HIS A 133 -16.73 -12.51 16.26
CA HIS A 133 -15.59 -12.22 15.41
C HIS A 133 -15.84 -10.99 14.53
N PRO A 134 -14.82 -10.14 14.33
CA PRO A 134 -14.85 -9.17 13.23
C PRO A 134 -14.93 -9.91 11.89
N GLU A 135 -15.57 -9.30 10.90
CA GLU A 135 -15.60 -9.84 9.54
C GLU A 135 -14.25 -9.59 8.88
N SER A 136 -13.57 -10.65 8.42
CA SER A 136 -12.35 -10.54 7.64
C SER A 136 -12.69 -9.99 6.25
N ARG A 137 -12.10 -8.84 5.87
CA ARG A 137 -12.42 -8.14 4.60
C ARG A 137 -11.24 -7.98 3.69
N LEU A 138 -10.07 -7.73 4.23
CA LEU A 138 -8.92 -7.25 3.49
C LEU A 138 -7.67 -8.03 3.87
N VAL A 139 -6.88 -8.39 2.87
CA VAL A 139 -5.49 -8.82 3.06
C VAL A 139 -4.59 -7.72 2.56
N ILE A 140 -3.60 -7.31 3.36
CA ILE A 140 -2.62 -6.27 3.01
C ILE A 140 -1.24 -6.90 2.92
N VAL A 141 -0.58 -6.74 1.79
CA VAL A 141 0.83 -7.10 1.57
C VAL A 141 1.63 -5.86 1.18
N GLU A 142 2.91 -5.84 1.48
CA GLU A 142 3.81 -4.71 1.16
C GLU A 142 4.87 -5.15 0.15
N ASN A 143 5.06 -4.37 -0.91
CA ASN A 143 6.03 -4.61 -1.97
C ASN A 143 6.71 -3.28 -2.40
N THR A 144 8.04 -3.13 -2.24
CA THR A 144 8.93 -4.05 -1.53
C THR A 144 8.80 -3.87 -0.03
N GLN A 145 8.95 -4.96 0.74
CA GLN A 145 8.81 -4.90 2.19
C GLN A 145 10.07 -4.31 2.84
N ASN A 146 9.94 -3.09 3.36
CA ASN A 146 11.08 -2.32 3.85
C ASN A 146 11.76 -2.96 5.07
N ALA A 147 11.00 -3.39 6.06
CA ALA A 147 11.53 -3.94 7.30
C ALA A 147 12.17 -5.34 7.12
N CYS A 148 11.88 -6.02 6.00
CA CYS A 148 12.54 -7.27 5.59
C CYS A 148 13.73 -7.03 4.64
N GLY A 149 14.36 -5.86 4.68
CA GLY A 149 15.54 -5.55 3.86
C GLY A 149 15.21 -5.16 2.42
N GLY A 150 14.00 -4.69 2.13
CA GLY A 150 13.58 -4.28 0.80
C GLY A 150 13.30 -5.47 -0.13
N GLN A 151 12.89 -6.59 0.41
CA GLN A 151 12.53 -7.79 -0.35
C GLN A 151 11.32 -7.52 -1.25
N ALA A 152 11.43 -7.98 -2.51
CA ALA A 152 10.33 -7.93 -3.47
C ALA A 152 9.52 -9.23 -3.41
N LEU A 153 8.20 -9.09 -3.37
CA LEU A 153 7.30 -10.24 -3.52
C LEU A 153 7.34 -10.73 -4.97
N SER A 154 7.45 -12.05 -5.14
CA SER A 154 7.40 -12.61 -6.50
C SER A 154 6.00 -12.54 -7.10
N PRO A 155 5.88 -12.46 -8.44
CA PRO A 155 4.57 -12.54 -9.11
C PRO A 155 3.80 -13.80 -8.73
N GLU A 156 4.48 -14.95 -8.63
CA GLU A 156 3.86 -16.23 -8.28
C GLU A 156 3.27 -16.22 -6.86
N TYR A 157 3.95 -15.55 -5.92
CA TYR A 157 3.40 -15.37 -4.57
C TYR A 157 2.20 -14.43 -4.58
N SER A 158 2.31 -13.31 -5.27
CA SER A 158 1.22 -12.33 -5.40
C SER A 158 -0.03 -12.95 -6.02
N ASP A 159 0.14 -13.79 -7.04
CA ASP A 159 -0.94 -14.56 -7.67
C ASP A 159 -1.61 -15.53 -6.69
N LYS A 160 -0.82 -16.23 -5.86
CA LYS A 160 -1.34 -17.16 -4.85
C LYS A 160 -2.17 -16.44 -3.78
N VAL A 161 -1.67 -15.32 -3.26
CA VAL A 161 -2.41 -14.50 -2.28
C VAL A 161 -3.68 -13.93 -2.91
N GLY A 162 -3.58 -13.41 -4.14
CA GLY A 162 -4.72 -12.89 -4.88
C GLY A 162 -5.78 -13.96 -5.18
N ALA A 163 -5.36 -15.16 -5.55
CA ALA A 163 -6.26 -16.29 -5.77
C ALA A 163 -6.96 -16.69 -4.46
N PHE A 164 -6.20 -16.77 -3.36
CA PHE A 164 -6.76 -17.07 -2.04
C PHE A 164 -7.79 -16.00 -1.63
N ALA A 165 -7.45 -14.73 -1.75
CA ALA A 165 -8.36 -13.64 -1.41
C ALA A 165 -9.69 -13.76 -2.20
N ARG A 166 -9.62 -13.89 -3.52
CA ARG A 166 -10.81 -14.03 -4.37
C ARG A 166 -11.66 -15.26 -4.00
N GLN A 167 -11.04 -16.40 -3.72
CA GLN A 167 -11.75 -17.64 -3.37
C GLN A 167 -12.50 -17.54 -2.03
N ASN A 168 -12.05 -16.65 -1.14
CA ASN A 168 -12.61 -16.48 0.19
C ASN A 168 -13.41 -15.18 0.37
N GLY A 169 -13.71 -14.47 -0.72
CA GLY A 169 -14.46 -13.21 -0.67
C GLY A 169 -13.71 -12.04 -0.03
N LEU A 170 -12.38 -12.16 0.10
CA LEU A 170 -11.51 -11.10 0.62
C LEU A 170 -11.01 -10.20 -0.52
N LEU A 171 -10.74 -8.97 -0.17
CA LEU A 171 -10.03 -8.02 -1.05
C LEU A 171 -8.52 -8.10 -0.78
N LEU A 172 -7.72 -7.74 -1.78
CA LEU A 172 -6.27 -7.65 -1.67
C LEU A 172 -5.82 -6.21 -1.91
N HIS A 173 -5.12 -5.65 -0.95
CA HIS A 173 -4.41 -4.38 -1.06
C HIS A 173 -2.90 -4.64 -1.09
N ILE A 174 -2.21 -4.00 -2.02
CA ILE A 174 -0.75 -4.00 -2.08
C ILE A 174 -0.28 -2.59 -1.74
N ASP A 175 0.38 -2.44 -0.58
CA ASP A 175 1.18 -1.26 -0.32
C ASP A 175 2.40 -1.32 -1.23
N GLY A 176 2.31 -0.61 -2.35
CA GLY A 176 3.27 -0.64 -3.43
C GLY A 176 4.23 0.55 -3.42
N ALA A 177 4.70 0.98 -2.26
CA ALA A 177 5.56 2.16 -2.12
C ALA A 177 6.82 2.13 -3.02
N ARG A 178 7.22 0.95 -3.50
CA ARG A 178 8.37 0.73 -4.39
C ARG A 178 8.07 -0.24 -5.53
N ILE A 179 6.89 -0.15 -6.11
CA ILE A 179 6.44 -1.01 -7.20
C ILE A 179 6.82 -0.41 -8.57
#